data_13491475229a44406ea5d67b0d13f4ce
#
_entry.id   13491475229a44406ea5d67b0d13f4ce
#
_cell.length_a   1.000
_cell.length_b   1.000
_cell.length_c   1.000
_cell.angle_alpha   90.00
_cell.angle_beta   90.00
_cell.angle_gamma   90.00
#
_symmetry.space_group_name_H-M   'P 1'
#
loop_
_entity.id
_entity.type
_entity.pdbx_description
1 polymer ?
#
loop_
_entity_poly.entity_id
_entity_poly.type
_entity_poly.pdbx_seq_one_letter_code
_entity_poly.pdbx_strand_id
1 'polypeptide(L)'
;MKKSGFLLLLIATIFAACKPNTSNKLAKNSSSYYVVDSTQVQVGGAQKIEISTPKGNFFVWTKRIGNNPKVKVLLLNGGPGMSHEYFECMDNFLPAAGIEYIYYDQLGTGFSDNPNHVALWDLPRYVEEVEQVRKALHLDASNFVLLGHSWGGILAMEYALKYQANLKGLVISNMMASCIDYGKYAEVLAKQIPADALAEIRSLEAKKDFENPRYMELLTPHYYNQHICRIPWPEPMNRAFGRLNSSLYVTMQGPSEFGISGKLTSWDRKADLPKLTLPTLTIGGKYDTMDPAHMQWMAGQVKHGTYLYCPKGSHMSMYDDQQVYMKGLIKFLQQLEQS
;
A
#
# COMPACT_ATOMS: atom_id res chain seq x y z
N MET A 1 55.52 -76.03 -2.68
CA MET A 1 56.14 -74.72 -2.52
C MET A 1 55.62 -73.82 -3.65
N LYS A 2 54.56 -73.03 -3.41
CA LYS A 2 53.95 -72.12 -4.40
C LYS A 2 54.23 -70.68 -3.94
N LYS A 3 54.91 -69.91 -4.74
CA LYS A 3 55.15 -68.48 -4.52
C LYS A 3 53.95 -67.70 -5.06
N SER A 4 53.24 -66.96 -4.17
CA SER A 4 52.24 -66.02 -4.54
C SER A 4 52.83 -64.67 -4.81
N GLY A 5 52.71 -64.17 -6.07
CA GLY A 5 53.09 -62.83 -6.44
C GLY A 5 51.97 -61.83 -6.10
N PHE A 6 52.34 -60.79 -5.41
CA PHE A 6 51.40 -59.64 -5.07
C PHE A 6 51.52 -58.63 -6.20
N LEU A 7 50.42 -58.42 -6.92
CA LEU A 7 50.29 -57.38 -7.95
C LEU A 7 49.82 -56.10 -7.30
N LEU A 8 50.69 -55.10 -7.21
CA LEU A 8 50.32 -53.76 -6.76
C LEU A 8 49.58 -52.97 -7.87
N LEU A 9 48.35 -52.73 -7.74
CA LEU A 9 47.61 -51.87 -8.65
C LEU A 9 47.75 -50.37 -8.18
N LEU A 10 48.50 -49.60 -9.01
CA LEU A 10 48.65 -48.17 -8.82
C LEU A 10 47.40 -47.48 -9.34
N ILE A 11 46.55 -46.97 -8.43
CA ILE A 11 45.39 -46.10 -8.78
C ILE A 11 45.90 -44.67 -8.89
N ALA A 12 46.05 -44.17 -10.13
CA ALA A 12 46.29 -42.75 -10.38
C ALA A 12 45.01 -41.98 -10.22
N THR A 13 44.86 -41.24 -9.11
CA THR A 13 43.79 -40.28 -8.89
C THR A 13 44.06 -39.02 -9.70
N ILE A 14 43.30 -38.83 -10.78
CA ILE A 14 43.28 -37.58 -11.55
C ILE A 14 42.49 -36.54 -10.73
N PHE A 15 43.19 -35.62 -10.09
CA PHE A 15 42.59 -34.42 -9.56
C PHE A 15 42.21 -33.47 -10.71
N ALA A 16 40.95 -33.50 -11.14
CA ALA A 16 40.41 -32.46 -11.98
C ALA A 16 40.29 -31.17 -11.14
N ALA A 17 41.21 -30.24 -11.33
CA ALA A 17 41.14 -28.91 -10.75
C ALA A 17 39.96 -28.17 -11.38
N CYS A 18 38.84 -28.11 -10.68
CA CYS A 18 37.80 -27.16 -10.99
C CYS A 18 38.35 -25.74 -10.82
N LYS A 19 38.58 -25.06 -11.95
CA LYS A 19 38.82 -23.61 -11.92
C LYS A 19 37.60 -22.94 -11.34
N PRO A 20 37.70 -22.05 -10.33
CA PRO A 20 36.57 -21.28 -9.88
C PRO A 20 36.13 -20.38 -11.03
N ASN A 21 34.86 -20.50 -11.41
CA ASN A 21 34.23 -19.67 -12.42
C ASN A 21 34.10 -18.25 -11.85
N THR A 22 35.05 -17.37 -12.17
CA THR A 22 35.05 -15.96 -11.82
C THR A 22 34.10 -15.21 -12.74
N SER A 23 32.81 -15.37 -12.53
CA SER A 23 31.79 -14.48 -13.08
C SER A 23 30.70 -14.20 -12.06
N ASN A 24 31.07 -13.68 -10.89
CA ASN A 24 30.19 -12.88 -10.05
C ASN A 24 30.73 -11.45 -10.00
N LYS A 25 30.61 -10.76 -11.14
CA LYS A 25 30.44 -9.31 -11.13
C LYS A 25 29.02 -9.02 -10.61
N LEU A 26 28.76 -9.40 -9.37
CA LEU A 26 27.65 -8.82 -8.61
C LEU A 26 27.96 -7.35 -8.47
N ALA A 27 27.04 -6.56 -9.00
CA ALA A 27 27.04 -5.14 -9.14
C ALA A 27 27.67 -4.42 -7.93
N LYS A 28 28.78 -3.73 -8.16
CA LYS A 28 29.23 -2.61 -7.34
C LYS A 28 28.26 -1.44 -7.53
N ASN A 29 27.09 -1.53 -6.92
CA ASN A 29 26.18 -0.41 -6.63
C ASN A 29 25.10 -0.91 -5.68
N SER A 30 25.48 -1.58 -4.57
CA SER A 30 24.61 -1.61 -3.42
C SER A 30 24.54 -0.19 -2.90
N SER A 31 23.37 0.40 -2.85
CA SER A 31 23.19 1.68 -2.20
C SER A 31 23.75 1.60 -0.78
N SER A 32 24.30 2.68 -0.27
CA SER A 32 24.87 2.79 1.07
C SER A 32 23.93 2.33 2.20
N TYR A 33 22.66 2.13 1.89
CA TYR A 33 21.61 1.69 2.79
C TYR A 33 21.86 0.31 3.45
N TYR A 34 22.47 -0.64 2.73
CA TYR A 34 22.85 -1.95 3.27
C TYR A 34 24.34 -2.08 3.57
N VAL A 35 25.11 -1.01 3.38
CA VAL A 35 26.51 -1.00 3.82
C VAL A 35 26.51 -0.98 5.35
N VAL A 36 27.04 -2.05 5.94
CA VAL A 36 27.25 -2.10 7.39
C VAL A 36 28.39 -1.15 7.73
N ASP A 37 28.04 0.00 8.32
CA ASP A 37 29.03 0.85 8.96
C ASP A 37 29.26 0.32 10.38
N SER A 38 30.43 -0.22 10.62
CA SER A 38 30.80 -0.80 11.92
C SER A 38 30.83 0.23 13.06
N THR A 39 30.77 1.52 12.73
CA THR A 39 30.77 2.63 13.70
C THR A 39 29.35 3.07 14.12
N GLN A 40 28.31 2.60 13.42
CA GLN A 40 26.92 3.01 13.65
C GLN A 40 26.03 1.83 14.03
N VAL A 41 25.02 2.11 14.84
CA VAL A 41 23.97 1.13 15.16
C VAL A 41 23.10 0.89 13.94
N GLN A 42 22.93 -0.37 13.55
CA GLN A 42 22.08 -0.76 12.43
C GLN A 42 20.63 -0.86 12.89
N VAL A 43 19.72 -0.14 12.22
CA VAL A 43 18.32 0.01 12.63
C VAL A 43 17.33 -0.73 11.71
N GLY A 44 17.81 -1.58 10.78
CA GLY A 44 16.96 -2.35 9.87
C GLY A 44 16.12 -1.48 8.94
N GLY A 45 16.58 -0.24 8.64
CA GLY A 45 15.90 0.70 7.77
C GLY A 45 14.78 1.51 8.39
N ALA A 46 14.47 1.30 9.66
CA ALA A 46 13.48 2.10 10.37
C ALA A 46 14.06 3.45 10.79
N GLN A 47 13.28 4.50 10.62
CA GLN A 47 13.62 5.85 11.10
C GLN A 47 12.38 6.67 11.42
N LYS A 48 12.54 7.68 12.26
CA LYS A 48 11.54 8.72 12.49
C LYS A 48 11.96 9.99 11.75
N ILE A 49 11.02 10.58 11.03
CA ILE A 49 11.20 11.83 10.27
C ILE A 49 10.43 12.92 10.99
N GLU A 50 11.11 14.00 11.34
CA GLU A 50 10.44 15.18 11.89
C GLU A 50 9.67 15.91 10.78
N ILE A 51 8.41 16.24 11.05
CA ILE A 51 7.54 17.03 10.19
C ILE A 51 7.04 18.27 10.93
N SER A 52 6.89 19.36 10.22
CA SER A 52 6.29 20.59 10.74
C SER A 52 4.80 20.65 10.40
N THR A 53 3.99 21.03 11.38
CA THR A 53 2.54 21.20 11.24
C THR A 53 2.10 22.54 11.85
N PRO A 54 0.87 23.00 11.58
CA PRO A 54 0.32 24.21 12.23
C PRO A 54 0.20 24.10 13.76
N LYS A 55 0.42 22.92 14.33
CA LYS A 55 0.34 22.64 15.78
C LYS A 55 1.68 22.25 16.40
N GLY A 56 2.78 22.46 15.70
CA GLY A 56 4.13 22.11 16.14
C GLY A 56 4.75 20.99 15.31
N ASN A 57 5.91 20.56 15.74
CA ASN A 57 6.65 19.49 15.08
C ASN A 57 6.30 18.14 15.72
N PHE A 58 6.23 17.11 14.87
CA PHE A 58 5.94 15.74 15.26
C PHE A 58 6.82 14.79 14.47
N PHE A 59 6.92 13.55 14.90
CA PHE A 59 7.67 12.52 14.20
C PHE A 59 6.73 11.53 13.51
N VAL A 60 6.99 11.25 12.24
CA VAL A 60 6.37 10.16 11.49
C VAL A 60 7.37 9.03 11.28
N TRP A 61 6.87 7.80 11.32
CA TRP A 61 7.70 6.62 11.21
C TRP A 61 7.74 6.10 9.77
N THR A 62 8.94 5.69 9.33
CA THR A 62 9.14 5.01 8.05
C THR A 62 10.09 3.83 8.21
N LYS A 63 9.95 2.82 7.32
CA LYS A 63 10.91 1.72 7.21
C LYS A 63 11.13 1.38 5.75
N ARG A 64 12.37 1.47 5.32
CA ARG A 64 12.79 1.15 3.96
C ARG A 64 13.17 -0.32 3.84
N ILE A 65 12.73 -0.97 2.75
CA ILE A 65 13.08 -2.35 2.39
C ILE A 65 13.50 -2.36 0.92
N GLY A 66 14.67 -2.95 0.64
CA GLY A 66 15.23 -2.95 -0.71
C GLY A 66 16.33 -1.90 -0.90
N ASN A 67 16.95 -1.87 -2.07
CA ASN A 67 18.05 -0.96 -2.41
C ASN A 67 18.04 -0.56 -3.90
N ASN A 68 16.88 -0.51 -4.52
CA ASN A 68 16.75 -0.15 -5.93
C ASN A 68 16.95 1.37 -6.11
N PRO A 69 17.97 1.83 -6.89
CA PRO A 69 18.19 3.26 -7.05
C PRO A 69 17.16 3.94 -7.98
N LYS A 70 16.47 3.16 -8.85
CA LYS A 70 15.61 3.70 -9.92
C LYS A 70 14.12 3.67 -9.60
N VAL A 71 13.67 2.76 -8.71
CA VAL A 71 12.27 2.62 -8.33
C VAL A 71 12.17 2.44 -6.82
N LYS A 72 11.58 3.44 -6.16
CA LYS A 72 11.34 3.48 -4.72
C LYS A 72 9.88 3.81 -4.47
N VAL A 73 9.14 2.84 -3.94
CA VAL A 73 7.70 2.97 -3.74
C VAL A 73 7.40 3.42 -2.32
N LEU A 74 6.88 4.63 -2.13
CA LEU A 74 6.33 5.04 -0.84
C LEU A 74 4.89 4.56 -0.74
N LEU A 75 4.57 3.82 0.32
CA LEU A 75 3.26 3.21 0.54
C LEU A 75 2.41 4.10 1.45
N LEU A 76 1.30 4.60 0.91
CA LEU A 76 0.30 5.36 1.68
C LEU A 76 -0.83 4.43 2.10
N ASN A 77 -0.90 4.16 3.40
CA ASN A 77 -1.92 3.33 4.01
C ASN A 77 -3.31 3.98 3.99
N GLY A 78 -4.32 3.11 4.04
CA GLY A 78 -5.74 3.44 4.05
C GLY A 78 -6.28 3.88 5.41
N GLY A 79 -7.57 3.76 5.57
CA GLY A 79 -8.35 4.24 6.68
C GLY A 79 -9.17 5.47 6.27
N PRO A 80 -8.80 6.71 6.63
CA PRO A 80 -7.56 7.16 7.30
C PRO A 80 -7.44 6.61 8.72
N GLY A 81 -6.21 6.54 9.21
CA GLY A 81 -5.98 6.10 10.59
C GLY A 81 -5.45 4.69 10.76
N MET A 82 -5.30 3.89 9.67
CA MET A 82 -4.66 2.57 9.71
C MET A 82 -3.15 2.69 9.72
N SER A 83 -2.46 1.64 10.21
CA SER A 83 -1.01 1.49 10.11
C SER A 83 -0.59 0.80 8.81
N HIS A 84 0.72 0.81 8.53
CA HIS A 84 1.32 0.15 7.36
C HIS A 84 1.17 -1.37 7.35
N GLU A 85 0.90 -2.01 8.47
CA GLU A 85 1.07 -3.45 8.72
C GLU A 85 0.36 -4.34 7.69
N TYR A 86 -0.80 -3.94 7.18
CA TYR A 86 -1.48 -4.72 6.15
C TYR A 86 -0.75 -4.73 4.78
N PHE A 87 0.25 -3.88 4.58
CA PHE A 87 1.13 -3.94 3.42
C PHE A 87 2.27 -4.97 3.56
N GLU A 88 2.45 -5.59 4.73
CA GLU A 88 3.52 -6.58 4.95
C GLU A 88 3.45 -7.79 3.99
N CYS A 89 2.30 -8.05 3.39
CA CYS A 89 2.17 -9.04 2.32
C CYS A 89 3.10 -8.77 1.12
N MET A 90 3.54 -7.52 0.92
CA MET A 90 4.45 -7.13 -0.15
C MET A 90 5.88 -7.65 0.07
N ASP A 91 6.27 -7.97 1.31
CA ASP A 91 7.60 -8.49 1.67
C ASP A 91 7.93 -9.82 0.96
N ASN A 92 6.90 -10.59 0.62
CA ASN A 92 7.06 -11.85 -0.10
C ASN A 92 7.29 -11.69 -1.62
N PHE A 93 7.08 -10.49 -2.17
CA PHE A 93 7.04 -10.28 -3.62
C PHE A 93 8.01 -9.20 -4.11
N LEU A 94 7.97 -8.00 -3.52
CA LEU A 94 8.72 -6.87 -4.03
C LEU A 94 10.24 -7.03 -3.91
N PRO A 95 10.81 -7.55 -2.80
CA PRO A 95 12.25 -7.78 -2.70
C PRO A 95 12.77 -8.79 -3.73
N ALA A 96 12.02 -9.87 -3.98
CA ALA A 96 12.38 -10.87 -5.00
C ALA A 96 12.33 -10.30 -6.42
N ALA A 97 11.53 -9.25 -6.66
CA ALA A 97 11.48 -8.52 -7.92
C ALA A 97 12.52 -7.39 -8.02
N GLY A 98 13.36 -7.19 -7.00
CA GLY A 98 14.36 -6.14 -6.95
C GLY A 98 13.80 -4.73 -6.73
N ILE A 99 12.57 -4.59 -6.23
CA ILE A 99 11.89 -3.31 -6.02
C ILE A 99 12.11 -2.84 -4.59
N GLU A 100 12.52 -1.59 -4.43
CA GLU A 100 12.60 -0.91 -3.14
C GLU A 100 11.25 -0.30 -2.79
N TYR A 101 10.81 -0.45 -1.53
CA TYR A 101 9.60 0.18 -1.03
C TYR A 101 9.79 0.66 0.41
N ILE A 102 8.93 1.57 0.81
CA ILE A 102 9.03 2.28 2.07
C ILE A 102 7.67 2.24 2.74
N TYR A 103 7.59 1.56 3.87
CA TYR A 103 6.49 1.68 4.80
C TYR A 103 6.48 3.06 5.44
N TYR A 104 5.30 3.62 5.60
CA TYR A 104 5.12 4.91 6.20
C TYR A 104 3.82 4.95 7.00
N ASP A 105 3.93 5.23 8.28
CA ASP A 105 2.78 5.54 9.11
C ASP A 105 2.55 7.05 9.12
N GLN A 106 1.38 7.49 8.66
CA GLN A 106 1.00 8.89 8.66
C GLN A 106 0.84 9.40 10.08
N LEU A 107 0.94 10.71 10.30
CA LEU A 107 0.73 11.31 11.62
C LEU A 107 -0.63 10.91 12.21
N GLY A 108 -0.62 10.35 13.40
CA GLY A 108 -1.80 9.82 14.07
C GLY A 108 -2.02 8.33 13.85
N THR A 109 -1.08 7.60 13.20
CA THR A 109 -1.22 6.17 12.90
C THR A 109 0.01 5.37 13.33
N GLY A 110 -0.16 4.08 13.57
CA GLY A 110 0.91 3.10 13.76
C GLY A 110 1.98 3.52 14.76
N PHE A 111 3.22 3.62 14.28
CA PHE A 111 4.40 4.00 15.08
C PHE A 111 4.77 5.48 15.02
N SER A 112 3.98 6.28 14.30
CA SER A 112 4.10 7.74 14.26
C SER A 112 3.53 8.38 15.53
N ASP A 113 3.91 9.63 15.77
CA ASP A 113 3.32 10.39 16.86
C ASP A 113 1.81 10.55 16.66
N ASN A 114 1.06 10.54 17.76
CA ASN A 114 -0.38 10.72 17.74
C ASN A 114 -0.78 11.89 18.64
N PRO A 115 -0.76 13.13 18.12
CA PRO A 115 -1.19 14.30 18.88
C PRO A 115 -2.69 14.33 19.18
N ASN A 116 -3.48 13.44 18.57
CA ASN A 116 -4.94 13.36 18.70
C ASN A 116 -5.63 14.72 18.57
N HIS A 117 -5.24 15.51 17.57
CA HIS A 117 -5.71 16.88 17.37
C HIS A 117 -6.53 17.01 16.08
N VAL A 118 -7.84 17.19 16.19
CA VAL A 118 -8.80 17.23 15.06
C VAL A 118 -8.43 18.23 13.97
N ALA A 119 -7.78 19.36 14.32
CA ALA A 119 -7.34 20.36 13.33
C ALA A 119 -6.17 19.87 12.44
N LEU A 120 -5.51 18.77 12.82
CA LEU A 120 -4.48 18.14 11.99
C LEU A 120 -5.05 17.08 11.04
N TRP A 121 -6.31 16.69 11.21
CA TRP A 121 -6.97 15.73 10.34
C TRP A 121 -7.61 16.45 9.16
N ASP A 122 -6.74 16.79 8.21
CA ASP A 122 -7.07 17.63 7.05
C ASP A 122 -6.26 17.17 5.83
N LEU A 123 -6.93 16.95 4.70
CA LEU A 123 -6.34 16.37 3.50
C LEU A 123 -5.18 17.22 2.95
N PRO A 124 -5.28 18.55 2.80
CA PRO A 124 -4.15 19.39 2.41
C PRO A 124 -2.94 19.26 3.34
N ARG A 125 -3.15 19.17 4.64
CA ARG A 125 -2.05 18.98 5.60
C ARG A 125 -1.35 17.64 5.39
N TYR A 126 -2.09 16.54 5.12
CA TYR A 126 -1.49 15.24 4.82
C TYR A 126 -0.69 15.26 3.49
N VAL A 127 -1.12 16.04 2.50
CA VAL A 127 -0.35 16.24 1.26
C VAL A 127 1.00 16.89 1.55
N GLU A 128 1.04 17.93 2.43
CA GLU A 128 2.29 18.56 2.84
C GLU A 128 3.17 17.64 3.68
N GLU A 129 2.58 16.76 4.47
CA GLU A 129 3.30 15.73 5.22
C GLU A 129 4.03 14.77 4.28
N VAL A 130 3.35 14.26 3.23
CA VAL A 130 3.97 13.40 2.20
C VAL A 130 5.15 14.13 1.53
N GLU A 131 5.02 15.42 1.23
CA GLU A 131 6.10 16.22 0.61
C GLU A 131 7.30 16.38 1.56
N GLN A 132 7.08 16.55 2.85
CA GLN A 132 8.15 16.59 3.85
C GLN A 132 8.86 15.24 3.97
N VAL A 133 8.09 14.15 4.02
CA VAL A 133 8.62 12.77 4.04
C VAL A 133 9.43 12.48 2.78
N ARG A 134 8.91 12.82 1.59
CA ARG A 134 9.63 12.69 0.31
C ARG A 134 11.00 13.37 0.36
N LYS A 135 11.04 14.62 0.83
CA LYS A 135 12.29 15.40 0.93
C LYS A 135 13.29 14.74 1.90
N ALA A 136 12.83 14.33 3.07
CA ALA A 136 13.67 13.67 4.07
C ALA A 136 14.23 12.32 3.58
N LEU A 137 13.49 11.61 2.73
CA LEU A 137 13.89 10.34 2.13
C LEU A 137 14.70 10.51 0.83
N HIS A 138 14.95 11.73 0.37
CA HIS A 138 15.65 12.07 -0.88
C HIS A 138 15.03 11.38 -2.11
N LEU A 139 13.70 11.38 -2.20
CA LEU A 139 12.95 10.83 -3.33
C LEU A 139 12.70 11.94 -4.36
N ASP A 140 12.80 11.62 -5.65
CA ASP A 140 12.57 12.58 -6.74
C ASP A 140 12.04 11.90 -8.02
N ALA A 141 11.80 12.67 -9.06
CA ALA A 141 11.25 12.19 -10.33
C ALA A 141 12.06 11.06 -10.99
N SER A 142 13.32 10.83 -10.60
CA SER A 142 14.15 9.77 -11.15
C SER A 142 13.84 8.40 -10.54
N ASN A 143 13.24 8.37 -9.33
CA ASN A 143 13.07 7.13 -8.57
C ASN A 143 11.74 7.03 -7.79
N PHE A 144 11.01 8.11 -7.59
CA PHE A 144 9.87 8.14 -6.67
C PHE A 144 8.57 7.67 -7.31
N VAL A 145 8.05 6.56 -6.81
CA VAL A 145 6.71 6.05 -7.10
C VAL A 145 5.86 6.16 -5.84
N LEU A 146 4.67 6.72 -5.98
CA LEU A 146 3.70 6.83 -4.89
C LEU A 146 2.59 5.80 -5.10
N LEU A 147 2.40 4.91 -4.13
CA LEU A 147 1.31 3.95 -4.09
C LEU A 147 0.37 4.30 -2.95
N GLY A 148 -0.88 4.60 -3.26
CA GLY A 148 -1.92 4.82 -2.25
C GLY A 148 -3.03 3.78 -2.36
N HIS A 149 -3.39 3.17 -1.23
CA HIS A 149 -4.50 2.25 -1.10
C HIS A 149 -5.64 2.89 -0.31
N SER A 150 -6.88 2.75 -0.81
CA SER A 150 -8.06 3.30 -0.12
C SER A 150 -7.91 4.81 0.13
N TRP A 151 -8.08 5.31 1.35
CA TRP A 151 -7.73 6.69 1.72
C TRP A 151 -6.36 7.13 1.20
N GLY A 152 -5.35 6.24 1.27
CA GLY A 152 -4.04 6.52 0.68
C GLY A 152 -4.11 6.83 -0.81
N GLY A 153 -5.09 6.29 -1.53
CA GLY A 153 -5.38 6.61 -2.94
C GLY A 153 -5.89 8.03 -3.14
N ILE A 154 -6.78 8.52 -2.24
CA ILE A 154 -7.19 9.94 -2.21
C ILE A 154 -5.96 10.83 -2.01
N LEU A 155 -5.17 10.52 -0.99
CA LEU A 155 -3.96 11.27 -0.66
C LEU A 155 -2.93 11.26 -1.81
N ALA A 156 -2.76 10.12 -2.48
CA ALA A 156 -1.87 9.99 -3.63
C ALA A 156 -2.34 10.82 -4.84
N MET A 157 -3.65 10.86 -5.11
CA MET A 157 -4.21 11.71 -6.16
C MET A 157 -4.02 13.19 -5.86
N GLU A 158 -4.31 13.64 -4.64
CA GLU A 158 -4.09 15.04 -4.25
C GLU A 158 -2.61 15.45 -4.29
N TYR A 159 -1.73 14.56 -3.81
CA TYR A 159 -0.30 14.78 -3.92
C TYR A 159 0.14 14.89 -5.39
N ALA A 160 -0.30 13.99 -6.24
CA ALA A 160 0.05 14.01 -7.66
C ALA A 160 -0.49 15.27 -8.36
N LEU A 161 -1.72 15.69 -8.11
CA LEU A 161 -2.28 16.92 -8.68
C LEU A 161 -1.46 18.16 -8.30
N LYS A 162 -0.83 18.16 -7.14
CA LYS A 162 0.00 19.29 -6.68
C LYS A 162 1.48 19.14 -7.04
N TYR A 163 2.04 17.93 -6.97
CA TYR A 163 3.47 17.68 -6.98
C TYR A 163 3.92 16.62 -7.99
N GLN A 164 3.14 16.34 -9.05
CA GLN A 164 3.47 15.29 -10.02
C GLN A 164 4.86 15.42 -10.66
N ALA A 165 5.43 16.62 -10.71
CA ALA A 165 6.79 16.84 -11.21
C ALA A 165 7.87 16.12 -10.38
N ASN A 166 7.57 15.71 -9.16
CA ASN A 166 8.47 14.94 -8.28
C ASN A 166 8.29 13.43 -8.42
N LEU A 167 7.27 12.96 -9.17
CA LEU A 167 6.90 11.55 -9.27
C LEU A 167 7.41 10.92 -10.56
N LYS A 168 7.94 9.71 -10.46
CA LYS A 168 8.21 8.81 -11.58
C LYS A 168 6.97 8.04 -12.01
N GLY A 169 6.09 7.70 -11.08
CA GLY A 169 4.85 6.99 -11.33
C GLY A 169 3.87 7.06 -10.16
N LEU A 170 2.62 6.77 -10.44
CA LEU A 170 1.51 6.77 -9.49
C LEU A 170 0.77 5.44 -9.53
N VAL A 171 0.44 4.89 -8.36
CA VAL A 171 -0.45 3.73 -8.22
C VAL A 171 -1.63 4.11 -7.32
N ILE A 172 -2.84 4.01 -7.85
CA ILE A 172 -4.11 4.22 -7.13
C ILE A 172 -4.73 2.84 -6.95
N SER A 173 -4.64 2.30 -5.75
CA SER A 173 -5.12 0.96 -5.43
C SER A 173 -6.44 1.03 -4.69
N ASN A 174 -7.47 0.41 -5.24
CA ASN A 174 -8.77 0.23 -4.59
C ASN A 174 -9.36 1.56 -4.06
N MET A 175 -9.37 2.60 -4.91
CA MET A 175 -9.96 3.90 -4.58
C MET A 175 -10.52 4.62 -5.81
N MET A 176 -11.73 5.14 -5.69
CA MET A 176 -12.40 5.95 -6.70
C MET A 176 -11.91 7.41 -6.67
N ALA A 177 -12.11 8.15 -7.77
CA ALA A 177 -11.80 9.58 -7.82
C ALA A 177 -12.92 10.47 -7.25
N SER A 178 -13.90 9.88 -6.58
CA SER A 178 -15.06 10.60 -6.03
C SER A 178 -15.65 9.86 -4.83
N CYS A 179 -15.65 10.50 -3.68
CA CYS A 179 -16.34 9.99 -2.49
C CYS A 179 -17.87 10.09 -2.65
N ILE A 180 -18.36 11.02 -3.46
CA ILE A 180 -19.79 11.12 -3.81
C ILE A 180 -20.23 9.85 -4.55
N ASP A 181 -19.45 9.40 -5.53
CA ASP A 181 -19.78 8.20 -6.30
C ASP A 181 -19.49 6.92 -5.49
N TYR A 182 -18.49 6.91 -4.61
CA TYR A 182 -18.30 5.85 -3.63
C TYR A 182 -19.56 5.67 -2.75
N GLY A 183 -20.10 6.74 -2.21
CA GLY A 183 -21.34 6.67 -1.42
C GLY A 183 -22.52 6.10 -2.22
N LYS A 184 -22.68 6.47 -3.50
CA LYS A 184 -23.72 5.89 -4.38
C LYS A 184 -23.48 4.39 -4.63
N TYR A 185 -22.22 3.98 -4.81
CA TYR A 185 -21.91 2.58 -5.04
C TYR A 185 -22.12 1.73 -3.77
N ALA A 186 -21.84 2.27 -2.60
CA ALA A 186 -22.18 1.62 -1.32
C ALA A 186 -23.68 1.30 -1.23
N GLU A 187 -24.58 2.19 -1.73
CA GLU A 187 -26.03 1.91 -1.79
C GLU A 187 -26.37 0.81 -2.81
N VAL A 188 -25.57 0.62 -3.86
CA VAL A 188 -25.73 -0.52 -4.77
C VAL A 188 -25.37 -1.84 -4.08
N LEU A 189 -24.26 -1.85 -3.33
CA LEU A 189 -23.82 -3.02 -2.55
C LEU A 189 -24.75 -3.33 -1.40
N ALA A 190 -25.36 -2.32 -0.76
CA ALA A 190 -26.34 -2.48 0.31
C ALA A 190 -27.52 -3.39 -0.08
N LYS A 191 -27.91 -3.39 -1.36
CA LYS A 191 -28.99 -4.24 -1.86
C LYS A 191 -28.68 -5.74 -1.81
N GLN A 192 -27.42 -6.10 -1.57
CA GLN A 192 -26.98 -7.49 -1.42
C GLN A 192 -27.09 -7.99 0.03
N ILE A 193 -27.29 -7.08 0.99
CA ILE A 193 -27.51 -7.41 2.40
C ILE A 193 -28.95 -7.90 2.59
N PRO A 194 -29.19 -8.95 3.39
CA PRO A 194 -30.55 -9.38 3.73
C PRO A 194 -31.39 -8.19 4.25
N ALA A 195 -32.65 -8.12 3.83
CA ALA A 195 -33.49 -6.93 4.06
C ALA A 195 -33.69 -6.59 5.54
N ASP A 196 -33.83 -7.61 6.39
CA ASP A 196 -33.93 -7.49 7.85
C ASP A 196 -32.66 -6.96 8.49
N ALA A 197 -31.51 -7.49 8.10
CA ALA A 197 -30.20 -7.02 8.55
C ALA A 197 -29.95 -5.56 8.09
N LEU A 198 -30.25 -5.25 6.84
CA LEU A 198 -30.11 -3.88 6.32
C LEU A 198 -31.01 -2.88 7.07
N ALA A 199 -32.26 -3.26 7.36
CA ALA A 199 -33.19 -2.41 8.13
C ALA A 199 -32.66 -2.13 9.53
N GLU A 200 -32.07 -3.13 10.20
CA GLU A 200 -31.48 -2.97 11.52
C GLU A 200 -30.23 -2.07 11.46
N ILE A 201 -29.32 -2.29 10.48
CA ILE A 201 -28.15 -1.43 10.25
C ILE A 201 -28.60 0.04 10.08
N ARG A 202 -29.56 0.30 9.19
CA ARG A 202 -30.05 1.66 8.94
C ARG A 202 -30.73 2.28 10.18
N SER A 203 -31.38 1.48 11.01
CA SER A 203 -31.95 1.94 12.29
C SER A 203 -30.86 2.40 13.27
N LEU A 204 -29.75 1.67 13.35
CA LEU A 204 -28.59 2.04 14.17
C LEU A 204 -27.90 3.31 13.64
N GLU A 205 -27.73 3.42 12.33
CA GLU A 205 -27.17 4.61 11.67
C GLU A 205 -28.03 5.86 11.91
N ALA A 206 -29.35 5.74 11.78
CA ALA A 206 -30.27 6.84 12.02
C ALA A 206 -30.22 7.38 13.47
N LYS A 207 -29.96 6.47 14.42
CA LYS A 207 -29.77 6.82 15.84
C LYS A 207 -28.33 7.27 16.16
N LYS A 208 -27.41 7.17 15.20
CA LYS A 208 -25.96 7.35 15.40
C LYS A 208 -25.38 6.41 16.48
N ASP A 209 -25.96 5.24 16.63
CA ASP A 209 -25.58 4.22 17.62
C ASP A 209 -24.49 3.29 17.05
N PHE A 210 -23.38 3.89 16.60
CA PHE A 210 -22.28 3.20 15.92
C PHE A 210 -21.40 2.37 16.86
N GLU A 211 -21.47 2.65 18.18
CA GLU A 211 -20.76 1.90 19.22
C GLU A 211 -21.50 0.64 19.65
N ASN A 212 -22.72 0.45 19.19
CA ASN A 212 -23.50 -0.73 19.44
C ASN A 212 -22.83 -1.95 18.77
N PRO A 213 -22.47 -3.01 19.54
CA PRO A 213 -21.80 -4.18 18.96
C PRO A 213 -22.59 -4.79 17.80
N ARG A 214 -23.92 -4.69 17.85
CA ARG A 214 -24.82 -5.22 16.83
C ARG A 214 -24.56 -4.61 15.44
N TYR A 215 -24.09 -3.35 15.37
CA TYR A 215 -23.75 -2.68 14.11
C TYR A 215 -22.66 -3.46 13.36
N MET A 216 -21.56 -3.80 14.03
CA MET A 216 -20.47 -4.57 13.41
C MET A 216 -20.79 -6.07 13.29
N GLU A 217 -21.59 -6.64 14.18
CA GLU A 217 -22.08 -8.02 14.05
C GLU A 217 -22.87 -8.24 12.76
N LEU A 218 -23.63 -7.22 12.32
CA LEU A 218 -24.38 -7.25 11.06
C LEU A 218 -23.49 -6.93 9.85
N LEU A 219 -22.66 -5.88 9.94
CA LEU A 219 -21.81 -5.47 8.83
C LEU A 219 -20.70 -6.49 8.51
N THR A 220 -20.13 -7.15 9.51
CA THR A 220 -19.00 -8.05 9.28
C THR A 220 -19.35 -9.20 8.32
N PRO A 221 -20.38 -10.03 8.53
CA PRO A 221 -20.69 -11.12 7.62
C PRO A 221 -21.28 -10.67 6.29
N HIS A 222 -22.06 -9.58 6.28
CA HIS A 222 -22.85 -9.18 5.11
C HIS A 222 -22.17 -8.16 4.23
N TYR A 223 -21.15 -7.42 4.74
CA TYR A 223 -20.45 -6.39 4.00
C TYR A 223 -18.93 -6.57 4.04
N TYR A 224 -18.32 -6.63 5.23
CA TYR A 224 -16.85 -6.69 5.34
C TYR A 224 -16.26 -7.98 4.74
N ASN A 225 -16.85 -9.13 5.06
CA ASN A 225 -16.42 -10.44 4.52
C ASN A 225 -16.78 -10.61 3.04
N GLN A 226 -17.59 -9.73 2.47
CA GLN A 226 -17.95 -9.77 1.05
C GLN A 226 -17.13 -8.78 0.21
N HIS A 227 -16.80 -7.61 0.78
CA HIS A 227 -16.29 -6.48 0.02
C HIS A 227 -14.95 -5.93 0.54
N ILE A 228 -14.57 -6.16 1.82
CA ILE A 228 -13.28 -5.72 2.34
C ILE A 228 -12.22 -6.81 2.16
N CYS A 229 -12.43 -8.02 2.69
CA CYS A 229 -11.53 -9.15 2.47
C CYS A 229 -12.31 -10.46 2.51
N ARG A 230 -12.23 -11.24 1.43
CA ARG A 230 -13.06 -12.42 1.17
C ARG A 230 -12.42 -13.75 1.58
N ILE A 231 -11.25 -13.69 2.17
CA ILE A 231 -10.57 -14.81 2.82
C ILE A 231 -10.55 -14.58 4.34
N PRO A 232 -10.27 -15.60 5.17
CA PRO A 232 -9.99 -15.38 6.57
C PRO A 232 -8.93 -14.28 6.72
N TRP A 233 -9.22 -13.28 7.54
CA TRP A 233 -8.39 -12.09 7.63
C TRP A 233 -6.99 -12.44 8.12
N PRO A 234 -5.94 -12.14 7.32
CA PRO A 234 -4.56 -12.41 7.70
C PRO A 234 -4.12 -11.62 8.94
N GLU A 235 -3.15 -12.15 9.66
CA GLU A 235 -2.65 -11.53 10.90
C GLU A 235 -2.22 -10.07 10.73
N PRO A 236 -1.43 -9.67 9.68
CA PRO A 236 -1.05 -8.27 9.51
C PRO A 236 -2.25 -7.34 9.28
N MET A 237 -3.31 -7.83 8.63
CA MET A 237 -4.54 -7.09 8.46
C MET A 237 -5.28 -6.92 9.79
N ASN A 238 -5.44 -7.99 10.58
CA ASN A 238 -6.05 -7.93 11.91
C ASN A 238 -5.30 -6.95 12.82
N ARG A 239 -3.98 -6.94 12.76
CA ARG A 239 -3.12 -6.04 13.54
C ARG A 239 -3.30 -4.58 13.11
N ALA A 240 -3.34 -4.30 11.81
CA ALA A 240 -3.58 -2.96 11.29
C ALA A 240 -4.97 -2.42 11.68
N PHE A 241 -6.02 -3.25 11.58
CA PHE A 241 -7.37 -2.89 12.04
C PHE A 241 -7.44 -2.70 13.56
N GLY A 242 -6.75 -3.54 14.33
CA GLY A 242 -6.69 -3.42 15.78
C GLY A 242 -5.97 -2.16 16.28
N ARG A 243 -5.16 -1.52 15.42
CA ARG A 243 -4.46 -0.25 15.71
C ARG A 243 -5.09 0.96 15.05
N LEU A 244 -6.26 0.81 14.45
CA LEU A 244 -6.96 1.92 13.81
C LEU A 244 -7.18 3.08 14.78
N ASN A 245 -6.76 4.29 14.40
CA ASN A 245 -7.16 5.51 15.12
C ASN A 245 -8.62 5.84 14.81
N SER A 246 -9.52 5.31 15.62
CA SER A 246 -10.96 5.42 15.41
C SER A 246 -11.46 6.87 15.38
N SER A 247 -10.90 7.75 16.21
CA SER A 247 -11.29 9.17 16.22
C SER A 247 -10.95 9.88 14.92
N LEU A 248 -9.77 9.63 14.37
CA LEU A 248 -9.33 10.13 13.07
C LEU A 248 -10.21 9.54 11.96
N TYR A 249 -10.40 8.21 11.98
CA TYR A 249 -11.19 7.49 10.99
C TYR A 249 -12.62 8.03 10.91
N VAL A 250 -13.35 8.07 12.03
CA VAL A 250 -14.74 8.55 12.09
C VAL A 250 -14.85 10.00 11.65
N THR A 251 -13.89 10.85 12.02
CA THR A 251 -13.91 12.27 11.64
C THR A 251 -13.76 12.47 10.13
N MET A 252 -12.91 11.70 9.48
CA MET A 252 -12.61 11.91 8.06
C MET A 252 -13.46 11.03 7.15
N GLN A 253 -13.61 9.74 7.47
CA GLN A 253 -14.33 8.74 6.67
C GLN A 253 -15.80 8.62 7.10
N GLY A 254 -16.02 8.36 8.36
CA GLY A 254 -17.31 7.97 8.93
C GLY A 254 -17.18 6.72 9.80
N PRO A 255 -18.30 6.18 10.30
CA PRO A 255 -18.27 5.11 11.31
C PRO A 255 -17.83 3.75 10.79
N SER A 256 -17.86 3.53 9.47
CA SER A 256 -17.56 2.22 8.86
C SER A 256 -17.21 2.36 7.38
N GLU A 257 -16.82 1.25 6.74
CA GLU A 257 -16.64 1.15 5.27
C GLU A 257 -17.99 1.06 4.51
N PHE A 258 -19.11 1.06 5.21
CA PHE A 258 -20.45 1.02 4.62
C PHE A 258 -20.91 2.43 4.16
N GLY A 259 -20.10 3.07 3.32
CA GLY A 259 -20.32 4.42 2.81
C GLY A 259 -19.36 5.45 3.41
N ILE A 260 -19.67 6.72 3.20
CA ILE A 260 -18.84 7.84 3.64
C ILE A 260 -19.72 8.97 4.19
N SER A 261 -19.37 9.48 5.38
CA SER A 261 -20.13 10.54 6.06
C SER A 261 -19.25 11.55 6.81
N GLY A 262 -17.92 11.37 6.76
CA GLY A 262 -16.95 12.27 7.38
C GLY A 262 -16.58 13.48 6.51
N LYS A 263 -15.47 14.15 6.83
CA LYS A 263 -14.98 15.33 6.10
C LYS A 263 -14.75 15.08 4.60
N LEU A 264 -14.55 13.83 4.19
CA LEU A 264 -14.28 13.47 2.79
C LEU A 264 -15.52 13.32 1.92
N THR A 265 -16.73 13.41 2.48
CA THR A 265 -18.01 13.13 1.79
C THR A 265 -18.18 13.87 0.46
N SER A 266 -17.72 15.12 0.36
CA SER A 266 -17.84 15.94 -0.84
C SER A 266 -16.61 15.92 -1.76
N TRP A 267 -15.58 15.11 -1.42
CA TRP A 267 -14.37 15.04 -2.24
C TRP A 267 -14.65 14.42 -3.61
N ASP A 268 -14.25 15.13 -4.68
CA ASP A 268 -14.40 14.71 -6.08
C ASP A 268 -13.26 15.29 -6.93
N ARG A 269 -12.53 14.43 -7.62
CA ARG A 269 -11.41 14.79 -8.53
C ARG A 269 -11.59 14.22 -9.95
N LYS A 270 -12.78 13.80 -10.30
CA LYS A 270 -13.05 13.25 -11.65
C LYS A 270 -12.62 14.22 -12.76
N ALA A 271 -12.95 15.48 -12.62
CA ALA A 271 -12.61 16.52 -13.60
C ALA A 271 -11.10 16.86 -13.63
N ASP A 272 -10.35 16.48 -12.60
CA ASP A 272 -8.93 16.77 -12.46
C ASP A 272 -8.02 15.63 -13.00
N LEU A 273 -8.55 14.42 -13.19
CA LEU A 273 -7.77 13.27 -13.66
C LEU A 273 -6.99 13.54 -14.97
N PRO A 274 -7.54 14.27 -15.97
CA PRO A 274 -6.80 14.58 -17.19
C PRO A 274 -5.55 15.47 -16.98
N LYS A 275 -5.42 16.10 -15.82
CA LYS A 275 -4.23 16.91 -15.45
C LYS A 275 -3.04 16.02 -15.05
N LEU A 276 -3.28 14.73 -14.76
CA LEU A 276 -2.23 13.78 -14.43
C LEU A 276 -1.57 13.29 -15.73
N THR A 277 -0.29 13.60 -15.89
CA THR A 277 0.47 13.31 -17.12
C THR A 277 1.55 12.25 -16.93
N LEU A 278 1.73 11.76 -15.70
CA LEU A 278 2.71 10.73 -15.37
C LEU A 278 2.12 9.31 -15.58
N PRO A 279 2.97 8.28 -15.75
CA PRO A 279 2.51 6.89 -15.79
C PRO A 279 1.71 6.56 -14.52
N THR A 280 0.48 6.09 -14.70
CA THR A 280 -0.46 5.84 -13.59
C THR A 280 -1.10 4.45 -13.74
N LEU A 281 -1.06 3.66 -12.66
CA LEU A 281 -1.76 2.39 -12.55
C LEU A 281 -2.96 2.56 -11.59
N THR A 282 -4.18 2.25 -12.06
CA THR A 282 -5.32 2.03 -11.18
C THR A 282 -5.55 0.54 -10.97
N ILE A 283 -5.86 0.12 -9.75
CA ILE A 283 -6.10 -1.28 -9.40
C ILE A 283 -7.49 -1.40 -8.77
N GLY A 284 -8.29 -2.35 -9.24
CA GLY A 284 -9.64 -2.58 -8.73
C GLY A 284 -10.03 -4.04 -8.66
N GLY A 285 -10.72 -4.41 -7.59
CA GLY A 285 -11.25 -5.74 -7.34
C GLY A 285 -12.70 -5.89 -7.82
N LYS A 286 -13.07 -7.10 -8.27
CA LYS A 286 -14.46 -7.41 -8.67
C LYS A 286 -15.46 -7.17 -7.55
N TYR A 287 -15.06 -7.47 -6.33
CA TYR A 287 -15.93 -7.48 -5.15
C TYR A 287 -15.66 -6.30 -4.20
N ASP A 288 -14.88 -5.32 -4.67
CA ASP A 288 -14.45 -4.15 -3.91
C ASP A 288 -15.64 -3.28 -3.45
N THR A 289 -15.43 -2.53 -2.39
CA THR A 289 -16.29 -1.40 -1.99
C THR A 289 -16.21 -0.24 -2.97
N MET A 290 -15.16 -0.20 -3.79
CA MET A 290 -14.94 0.76 -4.87
C MET A 290 -15.42 0.16 -6.20
N ASP A 291 -16.25 0.89 -6.96
CA ASP A 291 -16.77 0.41 -8.23
C ASP A 291 -15.62 0.10 -9.22
N PRO A 292 -15.43 -1.16 -9.62
CA PRO A 292 -14.37 -1.53 -10.57
C PRO A 292 -14.55 -0.87 -11.95
N ALA A 293 -15.80 -0.58 -12.37
CA ALA A 293 -16.06 0.15 -13.60
C ALA A 293 -15.60 1.60 -13.51
N HIS A 294 -15.81 2.27 -12.37
CA HIS A 294 -15.28 3.61 -12.12
C HIS A 294 -13.75 3.62 -12.15
N MET A 295 -13.09 2.62 -11.53
CA MET A 295 -11.63 2.56 -11.50
C MET A 295 -11.03 2.27 -12.88
N GLN A 296 -11.68 1.45 -13.71
CA GLN A 296 -11.33 1.28 -15.10
C GLN A 296 -11.50 2.58 -15.89
N TRP A 297 -12.61 3.30 -15.67
CA TRP A 297 -12.85 4.60 -16.28
C TRP A 297 -11.76 5.61 -15.89
N MET A 298 -11.35 5.67 -14.61
CA MET A 298 -10.27 6.55 -14.15
C MET A 298 -8.97 6.36 -14.95
N ALA A 299 -8.58 5.10 -15.20
CA ALA A 299 -7.40 4.81 -16.03
C ALA A 299 -7.50 5.44 -17.42
N GLY A 300 -8.70 5.44 -18.02
CA GLY A 300 -8.96 6.07 -19.32
C GLY A 300 -8.94 7.60 -19.30
N GLN A 301 -9.05 8.25 -18.14
CA GLN A 301 -9.00 9.70 -18.00
C GLN A 301 -7.57 10.24 -17.82
N VAL A 302 -6.65 9.41 -17.37
CA VAL A 302 -5.24 9.79 -17.17
C VAL A 302 -4.45 9.58 -18.47
N LYS A 303 -3.59 10.51 -18.85
CA LYS A 303 -2.86 10.50 -20.13
C LYS A 303 -2.08 9.20 -20.37
N HIS A 304 -1.44 8.66 -19.35
CA HIS A 304 -0.67 7.41 -19.37
C HIS A 304 -1.22 6.42 -18.33
N GLY A 305 -2.56 6.31 -18.29
CA GLY A 305 -3.27 5.45 -17.35
C GLY A 305 -3.33 4.01 -17.84
N THR A 306 -3.17 3.06 -16.91
CA THR A 306 -3.41 1.63 -17.11
C THR A 306 -4.29 1.10 -16.00
N TYR A 307 -5.06 0.03 -16.29
CA TYR A 307 -5.95 -0.59 -15.31
C TYR A 307 -5.55 -2.04 -15.05
N LEU A 308 -5.45 -2.40 -13.79
CA LEU A 308 -5.28 -3.78 -13.32
C LEU A 308 -6.58 -4.25 -12.67
N TYR A 309 -7.26 -5.20 -13.30
CA TYR A 309 -8.46 -5.82 -12.77
C TYR A 309 -8.12 -7.09 -11.99
N CYS A 310 -8.60 -7.19 -10.76
CA CYS A 310 -8.47 -8.35 -9.87
C CYS A 310 -9.80 -9.12 -9.82
N PRO A 311 -9.99 -10.18 -10.64
CA PRO A 311 -11.29 -10.84 -10.81
C PRO A 311 -11.78 -11.59 -9.56
N LYS A 312 -10.92 -11.88 -8.61
CA LYS A 312 -11.26 -12.47 -7.30
C LYS A 312 -11.13 -11.47 -6.16
N GLY A 313 -10.53 -10.29 -6.41
CA GLY A 313 -10.20 -9.28 -5.42
C GLY A 313 -11.41 -8.54 -4.88
N SER A 314 -11.32 -8.14 -3.62
CA SER A 314 -12.17 -7.17 -2.95
C SER A 314 -11.37 -5.89 -2.63
N HIS A 315 -11.74 -5.14 -1.60
CA HIS A 315 -10.99 -3.95 -1.18
C HIS A 315 -9.53 -4.27 -0.83
N MET A 316 -9.28 -5.45 -0.23
CA MET A 316 -7.94 -5.97 0.05
C MET A 316 -7.47 -6.94 -1.05
N SER A 317 -7.55 -6.52 -2.33
CA SER A 317 -7.14 -7.34 -3.49
C SER A 317 -5.71 -7.85 -3.39
N MET A 318 -4.84 -7.17 -2.66
CA MET A 318 -3.47 -7.59 -2.38
C MET A 318 -3.39 -8.88 -1.53
N TYR A 319 -4.51 -9.30 -0.94
CA TYR A 319 -4.65 -10.55 -0.19
C TYR A 319 -5.52 -11.57 -0.91
N ASP A 320 -6.73 -11.21 -1.30
CA ASP A 320 -7.71 -12.19 -1.80
C ASP A 320 -7.63 -12.42 -3.33
N ASP A 321 -6.88 -11.59 -4.05
CA ASP A 321 -6.41 -11.87 -5.42
C ASP A 321 -4.91 -11.59 -5.58
N GLN A 322 -4.15 -12.01 -4.59
CA GLN A 322 -2.74 -11.63 -4.38
C GLN A 322 -1.85 -11.85 -5.60
N GLN A 323 -1.98 -12.98 -6.30
CA GLN A 323 -1.13 -13.30 -7.44
C GLN A 323 -1.37 -12.34 -8.63
N VAL A 324 -2.62 -12.00 -8.91
CA VAL A 324 -2.97 -11.05 -9.97
C VAL A 324 -2.49 -9.66 -9.60
N TYR A 325 -2.78 -9.23 -8.37
CA TYR A 325 -2.39 -7.93 -7.84
C TYR A 325 -0.86 -7.74 -7.91
N MET A 326 -0.10 -8.63 -7.27
CA MET A 326 1.36 -8.50 -7.16
C MET A 326 2.06 -8.61 -8.51
N LYS A 327 1.64 -9.55 -9.38
CA LYS A 327 2.19 -9.67 -10.73
C LYS A 327 1.95 -8.42 -11.57
N GLY A 328 0.75 -7.85 -11.50
CA GLY A 328 0.41 -6.63 -12.23
C GLY A 328 1.17 -5.40 -11.71
N LEU A 329 1.22 -5.23 -10.40
CA LEU A 329 1.99 -4.16 -9.75
C LEU A 329 3.48 -4.24 -10.11
N ILE A 330 4.11 -5.40 -9.95
CA ILE A 330 5.54 -5.60 -10.27
C ILE A 330 5.80 -5.30 -11.74
N LYS A 331 4.95 -5.77 -12.64
CA LYS A 331 5.08 -5.47 -14.08
C LYS A 331 5.09 -3.97 -14.36
N PHE A 332 4.18 -3.22 -13.75
CA PHE A 332 4.12 -1.76 -13.88
C PHE A 332 5.38 -1.09 -13.34
N LEU A 333 5.83 -1.47 -12.13
CA LEU A 333 7.02 -0.90 -11.51
C LEU A 333 8.30 -1.18 -12.32
N GLN A 334 8.45 -2.38 -12.89
CA GLN A 334 9.58 -2.74 -13.76
C GLN A 334 9.56 -1.98 -15.09
N GLN A 335 8.40 -1.64 -15.63
CA GLN A 335 8.30 -0.75 -16.80
C GLN A 335 8.82 0.65 -16.50
N LEU A 336 8.55 1.18 -15.31
CA LEU A 336 9.10 2.47 -14.86
C LEU A 336 10.61 2.44 -14.65
N GLU A 337 11.19 1.28 -14.34
CA GLU A 337 12.65 1.15 -14.20
C GLU A 337 13.39 1.31 -15.53
N GLN A 338 12.73 0.97 -16.64
CA GLN A 338 13.29 1.00 -17.99
C GLN A 338 13.14 2.37 -18.66
N SER A 339 12.25 3.23 -18.15
CA SER A 339 12.05 4.62 -18.58
C SER A 339 12.97 5.57 -17.80
#